data_eea99de6aec002ae40311121fda11623
#
_entry.id   eea99de6aec002ae40311121fda11623
#
_cell.length_a   1.000
_cell.length_b   1.000
_cell.length_c   1.000
_cell.angle_alpha   90.00
_cell.angle_beta   90.00
_cell.angle_gamma   90.00
#
_symmetry.space_group_name_H-M   'P 1'
#
loop_
_entity.id
_entity.type
_entity.pdbx_description
1 polymer ?
#
loop_
_entity_poly.entity_id
_entity_poly.type
_entity_poly.pdbx_seq_one_letter_code
_entity_poly.pdbx_strand_id
1 'polypeptide(L)'
;MSDWLDQMVGDWTFEGRSVPDRADGLLTGTERITRKGEWIVIEGDEYRFQLTLDPETGRASGDFVHWAHPLLWTYEGAVEADGKLHLRSRGPDMEGKGGDAEYDDVFEIVSPDERRSVGRVKDAEGHWRDFSRTTYRRAGSAE
;
A
#
# COMPACT_ATOMS: atom_id res chain seq x y z
N MET A 1 22.61 -5.93 1.32
CA MET A 1 21.88 -6.19 2.56
C MET A 1 20.39 -6.10 2.30
N SER A 2 19.64 -7.12 2.68
CA SER A 2 18.20 -7.11 2.52
C SER A 2 17.56 -6.27 3.61
N ASP A 3 16.46 -5.63 3.28
CA ASP A 3 15.62 -4.93 4.24
C ASP A 3 14.18 -5.46 4.11
N TRP A 4 13.28 -4.89 4.92
CA TRP A 4 11.89 -5.32 4.93
C TRP A 4 11.26 -5.26 3.53
N LEU A 5 11.65 -4.25 2.71
CA LEU A 5 11.07 -4.04 1.38
C LEU A 5 11.47 -5.13 0.38
N ASP A 6 12.60 -5.81 0.59
CA ASP A 6 13.05 -6.87 -0.33
C ASP A 6 12.03 -8.01 -0.43
N GLN A 7 11.25 -8.21 0.62
CA GLN A 7 10.20 -9.24 0.64
C GLN A 7 9.10 -8.97 -0.36
N MET A 8 8.98 -7.73 -0.83
CA MET A 8 7.93 -7.33 -1.77
C MET A 8 8.35 -7.47 -3.22
N VAL A 9 9.64 -7.62 -3.50
CA VAL A 9 10.14 -7.64 -4.89
C VAL A 9 9.61 -8.86 -5.64
N GLY A 10 9.15 -8.65 -6.87
CA GLY A 10 8.66 -9.72 -7.74
C GLY A 10 7.37 -9.35 -8.45
N ASP A 11 6.77 -10.35 -9.07
CA ASP A 11 5.50 -10.22 -9.78
C ASP A 11 4.39 -10.79 -8.91
N TRP A 12 3.28 -10.05 -8.85
CA TRP A 12 2.15 -10.39 -7.98
C TRP A 12 0.83 -10.30 -8.73
N THR A 13 -0.12 -11.12 -8.30
CA THR A 13 -1.53 -10.92 -8.66
C THR A 13 -2.26 -10.49 -7.40
N PHE A 14 -3.32 -9.72 -7.55
CA PHE A 14 -4.04 -9.22 -6.38
C PHE A 14 -5.55 -9.25 -6.55
N GLU A 15 -6.21 -9.32 -5.40
CA GLU A 15 -7.65 -9.13 -5.27
C GLU A 15 -7.88 -8.16 -4.11
N GLY A 16 -8.52 -7.04 -4.40
CA GLY A 16 -8.86 -6.03 -3.41
C GLY A 16 -10.36 -5.85 -3.29
N ARG A 17 -10.81 -5.50 -2.09
CA ARG A 17 -12.22 -5.26 -1.81
C ARG A 17 -12.38 -4.00 -0.97
N SER A 18 -13.46 -3.29 -1.22
CA SER A 18 -13.85 -2.16 -0.37
C SER A 18 -14.43 -2.68 0.94
N VAL A 19 -14.36 -1.84 1.98
CA VAL A 19 -14.93 -2.14 3.31
C VAL A 19 -15.86 -0.97 3.67
N PRO A 20 -17.14 -1.19 3.89
CA PRO A 20 -17.84 -2.46 3.73
C PRO A 20 -17.85 -2.94 2.28
N ASP A 21 -18.01 -4.25 2.12
CA ASP A 21 -17.97 -4.87 0.80
C ASP A 21 -19.13 -4.37 -0.06
N ARG A 22 -18.84 -4.07 -1.32
CA ARG A 22 -19.82 -3.62 -2.30
C ARG A 22 -19.63 -4.40 -3.59
N ALA A 23 -20.71 -4.57 -4.34
CA ALA A 23 -20.68 -5.33 -5.58
C ALA A 23 -19.67 -4.77 -6.60
N ASP A 24 -19.50 -3.45 -6.63
CA ASP A 24 -18.56 -2.78 -7.52
C ASP A 24 -17.20 -2.50 -6.86
N GLY A 25 -17.00 -3.03 -5.65
CA GLY A 25 -15.77 -2.78 -4.88
C GLY A 25 -14.67 -3.80 -5.08
N LEU A 26 -14.91 -4.83 -5.92
CA LEU A 26 -13.89 -5.82 -6.21
C LEU A 26 -12.93 -5.29 -7.26
N LEU A 27 -11.64 -5.38 -6.97
CA LEU A 27 -10.59 -4.97 -7.88
C LEU A 27 -9.57 -6.10 -7.98
N THR A 28 -9.23 -6.49 -9.21
CA THR A 28 -8.21 -7.50 -9.46
C THR A 28 -7.19 -6.97 -10.44
N GLY A 29 -5.98 -7.50 -10.39
CA GLY A 29 -4.96 -7.08 -11.32
C GLY A 29 -3.62 -7.73 -11.03
N THR A 30 -2.60 -7.16 -11.63
CA THR A 30 -1.21 -7.60 -11.47
C THR A 30 -0.37 -6.41 -11.06
N GLU A 31 0.74 -6.72 -10.40
CA GLU A 31 1.65 -5.70 -9.89
C GLU A 31 3.07 -6.23 -10.02
N ARG A 32 3.97 -5.40 -10.48
CA ARG A 32 5.40 -5.73 -10.56
C ARG A 32 6.17 -4.82 -9.63
N ILE A 33 7.01 -5.41 -8.80
CA ILE A 33 7.85 -4.67 -7.86
C ILE A 33 9.31 -4.96 -8.18
N THR A 34 10.06 -3.89 -8.46
CA THR A 34 11.49 -4.00 -8.77
C THR A 34 12.30 -3.21 -7.75
N ARG A 35 13.52 -3.69 -7.50
CA ARG A 35 14.47 -2.97 -6.66
C ARG A 35 15.32 -2.04 -7.52
N LYS A 36 15.43 -0.78 -7.12
CA LYS A 36 16.28 0.21 -7.78
C LYS A 36 17.09 0.93 -6.72
N GLY A 37 18.28 0.39 -6.43
CA GLY A 37 19.13 0.96 -5.38
C GLY A 37 18.45 0.90 -4.01
N GLU A 38 18.32 2.04 -3.38
CA GLU A 38 17.68 2.15 -2.05
C GLU A 38 16.16 2.14 -2.12
N TRP A 39 15.57 2.07 -3.31
CA TRP A 39 14.13 2.17 -3.54
C TRP A 39 13.55 0.88 -4.08
N ILE A 40 12.26 0.65 -3.83
CA ILE A 40 11.47 -0.27 -4.65
C ILE A 40 10.47 0.55 -5.45
N VAL A 41 10.15 0.05 -6.64
CA VAL A 41 9.14 0.65 -7.52
C VAL A 41 8.05 -0.38 -7.74
N ILE A 42 6.83 0.01 -7.40
CA ILE A 42 5.63 -0.82 -7.52
C ILE A 42 4.84 -0.29 -8.71
N GLU A 43 4.60 -1.14 -9.69
CA GLU A 43 3.87 -0.75 -10.89
C GLU A 43 2.69 -1.67 -11.13
N GLY A 44 1.50 -1.09 -11.14
CA GLY A 44 0.29 -1.73 -11.62
C GLY A 44 -0.08 -1.16 -12.98
N ASP A 45 -1.22 -1.57 -13.52
CA ASP A 45 -1.67 -1.10 -14.84
C ASP A 45 -2.01 0.39 -14.81
N GLU A 46 -2.51 0.89 -13.69
CA GLU A 46 -3.04 2.25 -13.62
C GLU A 46 -2.32 3.13 -12.62
N TYR A 47 -1.25 2.63 -11.97
CA TYR A 47 -0.59 3.38 -10.91
C TYR A 47 0.88 3.03 -10.78
N ARG A 48 1.61 3.90 -10.11
CA ARG A 48 3.00 3.68 -9.74
C ARG A 48 3.22 4.16 -8.31
N PHE A 49 3.93 3.37 -7.54
CA PHE A 49 4.26 3.63 -6.15
C PHE A 49 5.75 3.42 -5.98
N GLN A 50 6.46 4.30 -5.29
CA GLN A 50 7.85 4.04 -4.96
C GLN A 50 8.09 4.28 -3.49
N LEU A 51 8.92 3.41 -2.89
CA LEU A 51 9.17 3.39 -1.46
C LEU A 51 10.64 3.20 -1.17
N THR A 52 11.10 3.82 -0.11
CA THR A 52 12.42 3.55 0.46
C THR A 52 12.27 3.36 1.97
N LEU A 53 13.22 2.64 2.56
CA LEU A 53 13.27 2.39 4.00
C LEU A 53 14.69 2.64 4.47
N ASP A 54 14.84 3.60 5.39
CA ASP A 54 16.15 3.92 5.96
C ASP A 54 16.51 2.83 6.97
N PRO A 55 17.58 2.05 6.73
CA PRO A 55 17.94 0.96 7.62
C PRO A 55 18.44 1.42 8.99
N GLU A 56 18.91 2.66 9.10
CA GLU A 56 19.42 3.17 10.36
C GLU A 56 18.31 3.64 11.29
N THR A 57 17.27 4.28 10.73
CA THR A 57 16.20 4.86 11.53
C THR A 57 14.91 4.03 11.49
N GLY A 58 14.77 3.13 10.50
CA GLY A 58 13.53 2.39 10.26
C GLY A 58 12.44 3.21 9.62
N ARG A 59 12.73 4.44 9.22
CA ARG A 59 11.73 5.32 8.61
C ARG A 59 11.56 5.01 7.14
N ALA A 60 10.30 5.02 6.72
CA ALA A 60 9.93 4.81 5.32
C ALA A 60 9.42 6.10 4.73
N SER A 61 9.66 6.28 3.43
CA SER A 61 9.15 7.41 2.65
C SER A 61 8.76 6.91 1.27
N GLY A 62 7.84 7.62 0.63
CA GLY A 62 7.48 7.26 -0.72
C GLY A 62 6.44 8.18 -1.31
N ASP A 63 6.06 7.87 -2.53
CA ASP A 63 4.98 8.58 -3.21
C ASP A 63 4.22 7.64 -4.14
N PHE A 64 3.02 8.08 -4.51
CA PHE A 64 2.08 7.30 -5.31
C PHE A 64 1.35 8.21 -6.27
N VAL A 65 1.22 7.77 -7.52
CA VAL A 65 0.38 8.42 -8.52
C VAL A 65 -0.53 7.38 -9.17
N HIS A 66 -1.75 7.80 -9.46
CA HIS A 66 -2.71 7.02 -10.25
C HIS A 66 -2.95 7.79 -11.53
N TRP A 67 -2.83 7.11 -12.68
CA TRP A 67 -2.87 7.81 -13.97
C TRP A 67 -4.18 8.54 -14.25
N ALA A 68 -5.26 8.15 -13.60
CA ALA A 68 -6.57 8.78 -13.77
C ALA A 68 -6.76 10.07 -12.97
N HIS A 69 -5.84 10.40 -12.06
CA HIS A 69 -5.99 11.55 -11.17
C HIS A 69 -4.75 12.42 -11.16
N PRO A 70 -4.89 13.75 -11.19
CA PRO A 70 -3.75 14.67 -11.13
C PRO A 70 -3.33 14.92 -9.67
N LEU A 71 -3.12 13.85 -8.92
CA LEU A 71 -2.76 13.94 -7.50
C LEU A 71 -1.45 13.21 -7.26
N LEU A 72 -0.59 13.81 -6.45
CA LEU A 72 0.61 13.17 -5.94
C LEU A 72 0.39 12.91 -4.45
N TRP A 73 0.41 11.63 -4.07
CA TRP A 73 0.33 11.24 -2.67
C TRP A 73 1.73 11.02 -2.15
N THR A 74 2.05 11.61 -1.01
CA THR A 74 3.33 11.39 -0.36
C THR A 74 3.11 10.68 0.96
N TYR A 75 4.04 9.78 1.29
CA TYR A 75 3.92 8.91 2.45
C TYR A 75 5.12 9.00 3.35
N GLU A 76 4.88 8.92 4.64
CA GLU A 76 5.92 8.77 5.65
C GLU A 76 5.45 7.72 6.64
N GLY A 77 6.36 6.91 7.13
CA GLY A 77 5.99 5.90 8.10
C GLY A 77 7.17 5.08 8.56
N ALA A 78 6.89 3.85 8.94
CA ALA A 78 7.91 2.94 9.47
C ALA A 78 7.35 1.53 9.56
N VAL A 79 8.23 0.55 9.68
CA VAL A 79 7.84 -0.78 10.13
C VAL A 79 7.65 -0.68 11.63
N GLU A 80 6.42 -0.91 12.09
CA GLU A 80 6.06 -0.70 13.49
C GLU A 80 6.18 -2.01 14.29
N ALA A 81 5.79 -1.93 15.56
CA ALA A 81 5.95 -3.07 16.47
C ALA A 81 5.17 -4.32 16.06
N ASP A 82 4.11 -4.14 15.27
CA ASP A 82 3.33 -5.25 14.72
C ASP A 82 4.01 -5.96 13.54
N GLY A 83 5.21 -5.50 13.13
CA GLY A 83 5.94 -6.04 12.01
C GLY A 83 5.46 -5.59 10.65
N LYS A 84 4.46 -4.72 10.61
CA LYS A 84 3.87 -4.23 9.38
C LYS A 84 4.42 -2.86 9.03
N LEU A 85 4.46 -2.56 7.72
CA LEU A 85 4.85 -1.24 7.25
C LEU A 85 3.62 -0.33 7.25
N HIS A 86 3.68 0.73 8.01
CA HIS A 86 2.63 1.75 8.08
C HIS A 86 3.06 2.98 7.30
N LEU A 87 2.26 3.37 6.32
CA LEU A 87 2.54 4.52 5.46
C LEU A 87 1.42 5.54 5.62
N ARG A 88 1.74 6.66 6.22
CA ARG A 88 0.77 7.72 6.50
C ARG A 88 0.79 8.78 5.42
N SER A 89 -0.38 9.24 5.06
CA SER A 89 -0.56 10.30 4.07
C SER A 89 -1.73 11.17 4.45
N ARG A 90 -1.82 12.33 3.79
CA ARG A 90 -2.92 13.25 3.96
C ARG A 90 -3.30 13.81 2.59
N GLY A 91 -4.58 13.89 2.33
CA GLY A 91 -5.05 14.39 1.06
C GLY A 91 -6.57 14.45 1.02
N PRO A 92 -7.13 14.67 -0.17
CA PRO A 92 -8.59 14.78 -0.32
C PRO A 92 -9.32 13.60 0.28
N ASP A 93 -10.49 13.87 0.85
CA ASP A 93 -11.35 12.80 1.35
C ASP A 93 -11.94 12.05 0.15
N MET A 94 -11.40 10.87 -0.11
CA MET A 94 -11.81 10.04 -1.24
C MET A 94 -13.19 9.43 -1.08
N GLU A 95 -13.79 9.55 0.10
CA GLU A 95 -15.17 9.11 0.33
C GLU A 95 -16.19 10.20 0.01
N GLY A 96 -15.73 11.36 -0.46
CA GLY A 96 -16.62 12.40 -0.97
C GLY A 96 -17.27 13.30 0.06
N LYS A 97 -16.75 13.32 1.28
CA LYS A 97 -17.29 14.16 2.36
C LYS A 97 -16.75 15.59 2.34
N GLY A 98 -15.82 15.88 1.42
CA GLY A 98 -15.17 17.17 1.32
C GLY A 98 -14.00 17.33 2.29
N GLY A 99 -13.11 18.27 2.00
CA GLY A 99 -11.93 18.52 2.82
C GLY A 99 -10.87 17.44 2.71
N ASP A 100 -9.90 17.49 3.60
CA ASP A 100 -8.79 16.54 3.65
C ASP A 100 -9.05 15.47 4.71
N ALA A 101 -8.45 14.32 4.49
CA ALA A 101 -8.47 13.21 5.43
C ALA A 101 -7.05 12.69 5.66
N GLU A 102 -6.86 11.98 6.75
CA GLU A 102 -5.60 11.29 7.05
C GLU A 102 -5.78 9.80 6.76
N TYR A 103 -4.77 9.24 6.13
CA TYR A 103 -4.78 7.84 5.69
C TYR A 103 -3.60 7.09 6.26
N ASP A 104 -3.78 5.79 6.45
CA ASP A 104 -2.72 4.86 6.83
C ASP A 104 -2.83 3.65 5.93
N ASP A 105 -1.86 3.47 5.04
CA ASP A 105 -1.79 2.28 4.21
C ASP A 105 -0.86 1.30 4.90
N VAL A 106 -1.40 0.15 5.28
CA VAL A 106 -0.68 -0.85 6.07
C VAL A 106 -0.33 -2.03 5.17
N PHE A 107 0.97 -2.32 5.07
CA PHE A 107 1.48 -3.43 4.26
C PHE A 107 1.98 -4.53 5.19
N GLU A 108 1.49 -5.75 4.96
CA GLU A 108 1.82 -6.92 5.77
C GLU A 108 2.41 -8.02 4.89
N ILE A 109 3.50 -8.63 5.33
CA ILE A 109 4.06 -9.83 4.71
C ILE A 109 3.54 -11.04 5.49
N VAL A 110 2.72 -11.86 4.84
CA VAL A 110 2.14 -13.06 5.46
C VAL A 110 3.09 -14.24 5.31
N SER A 111 3.67 -14.40 4.12
CA SER A 111 4.61 -15.47 3.79
C SER A 111 5.41 -15.02 2.57
N PRO A 112 6.42 -15.80 2.12
CA PRO A 112 7.14 -15.44 0.90
C PRO A 112 6.26 -15.28 -0.32
N ASP A 113 5.11 -15.94 -0.36
CA ASP A 113 4.22 -15.93 -1.52
C ASP A 113 2.91 -15.16 -1.32
N GLU A 114 2.71 -14.58 -0.15
CA GLU A 114 1.49 -13.83 0.13
C GLU A 114 1.78 -12.58 0.94
N ARG A 115 1.20 -11.47 0.51
CA ARG A 115 1.20 -10.23 1.30
C ARG A 115 -0.17 -9.58 1.24
N ARG A 116 -0.42 -8.65 2.14
CA ARG A 116 -1.70 -7.96 2.25
C ARG A 116 -1.48 -6.48 2.43
N SER A 117 -2.46 -5.69 2.00
CA SER A 117 -2.51 -4.28 2.35
C SER A 117 -3.91 -3.92 2.82
N VAL A 118 -3.96 -2.94 3.72
CA VAL A 118 -5.21 -2.40 4.24
C VAL A 118 -5.12 -0.89 4.12
N GLY A 119 -6.10 -0.29 3.43
CA GLY A 119 -6.25 1.14 3.41
C GLY A 119 -7.14 1.58 4.56
N ARG A 120 -6.67 2.53 5.36
CA ARG A 120 -7.39 3.03 6.52
C ARG A 120 -7.52 4.54 6.45
N VAL A 121 -8.64 5.04 6.94
CA VAL A 121 -8.90 6.48 7.02
C VAL A 121 -9.25 6.81 8.48
N LYS A 122 -8.80 7.98 8.93
CA LYS A 122 -9.13 8.45 10.26
C LYS A 122 -10.50 9.12 10.21
N ASP A 123 -11.42 8.68 11.07
CA ASP A 123 -12.76 9.25 11.13
C ASP A 123 -12.79 10.55 11.96
N ALA A 124 -13.98 11.15 12.05
CA ALA A 124 -14.16 12.43 12.76
C ALA A 124 -13.83 12.35 14.25
N GLU A 125 -13.85 11.15 14.82
CA GLU A 125 -13.56 10.92 16.23
C GLU A 125 -12.09 10.53 16.47
N GLY A 126 -11.29 10.49 15.40
CA GLY A 126 -9.87 10.17 15.50
C GLY A 126 -9.55 8.68 15.49
N HIS A 127 -10.52 7.84 15.11
CA HIS A 127 -10.31 6.40 15.02
C HIS A 127 -9.98 5.98 13.59
N TRP A 128 -9.06 5.00 13.45
CA TRP A 128 -8.76 4.43 12.15
C TRP A 128 -9.84 3.44 11.76
N ARG A 129 -10.30 3.54 10.51
CA ARG A 129 -11.33 2.66 9.96
C ARG A 129 -10.83 2.10 8.62
N ASP A 130 -10.93 0.79 8.43
CA ASP A 130 -10.58 0.17 7.18
C ASP A 130 -11.58 0.56 6.09
N PHE A 131 -11.08 0.94 4.91
CA PHE A 131 -11.97 1.18 3.76
C PHE A 131 -11.60 0.30 2.57
N SER A 132 -10.45 -0.37 2.58
CA SER A 132 -10.08 -1.33 1.55
C SER A 132 -9.15 -2.39 2.13
N ARG A 133 -9.23 -3.61 1.57
CA ARG A 133 -8.33 -4.71 1.91
C ARG A 133 -7.94 -5.42 0.64
N THR A 134 -6.66 -5.69 0.47
CA THR A 134 -6.13 -6.34 -0.73
C THR A 134 -5.21 -7.48 -0.32
N THR A 135 -5.38 -8.62 -1.00
CA THR A 135 -4.51 -9.77 -0.86
C THR A 135 -3.70 -9.91 -2.14
N TYR A 136 -2.40 -10.07 -2.00
CA TYR A 136 -1.47 -10.24 -3.12
C TYR A 136 -0.86 -11.62 -3.02
N ARG A 137 -0.80 -12.32 -4.14
CA ARG A 137 -0.14 -13.63 -4.24
C ARG A 137 0.94 -13.55 -5.30
N ARG A 138 2.08 -14.18 -5.02
CA ARG A 138 3.19 -14.15 -5.97
C ARG A 138 2.78 -14.86 -7.24
N ALA A 139 2.97 -14.19 -8.38
CA ALA A 139 2.60 -14.74 -9.67
C ALA A 139 3.49 -15.95 -9.98
N GLY A 140 2.88 -17.00 -10.53
CA GLY A 140 3.59 -18.22 -10.85
C GLY A 140 3.85 -19.14 -9.67
N SER A 141 3.42 -18.78 -8.46
CA SER A 141 3.53 -19.70 -7.32
C SER A 141 2.52 -20.84 -7.48
N ALA A 142 2.86 -21.99 -6.93
CA ALA A 142 1.98 -23.16 -6.99
C ALA A 142 0.71 -22.90 -6.18
N GLU A 143 -0.40 -23.28 -6.77
CA GLU A 143 -1.69 -23.23 -6.07
C GLU A 143 -1.85 -24.39 -5.11
#